data_da801dbb589881ef8f3de91c3031c40a
#
_entry.id   da801dbb589881ef8f3de91c3031c40a
#
_cell.length_a   1.000
_cell.length_b   1.000
_cell.length_c   1.000
_cell.angle_alpha   90.00
_cell.angle_beta   90.00
_cell.angle_gamma   90.00
#
_symmetry.space_group_name_H-M   'P 1'
#
loop_
_entity.id
_entity.type
_entity.pdbx_description
1 polymer ?
#
loop_
_entity_poly.entity_id
_entity_poly.type
_entity_poly.pdbx_seq_one_letter_code
_entity_poly.pdbx_strand_id
1 'polypeptide(L)'
;AIAKLPMDEVSRMKRADEMGYNRDAYHGSTRDIREFNTVFGNREGHYGANHYFTNSVDDLGKNYAGEGPDLTQRITEKMERLGDEGIEPSRKAAKEALGIENKGVSYPVKLKLKNPVKTHGKDETFFDYQAKYDEDPSSDYYEEFLGEEGKFIDLIDDTKRVMRNWNVDDVDGVMAKLQDANMDMEGISASQFEDVMRNNIYDLYHPETGQMSSVGELIADVYKTMGYDGVEMGAYKAFGPQKRGGGRWGGEGYMTKGMEGLDQDTLHYIAFEPHQIRSKFAKFDPTKS
;
A
#
# COMPACT_ATOMS: atom_id res chain seq x y z
N ALA A 1 30.71 -0.63 -31.47
CA ALA A 1 29.26 -0.64 -31.69
C ALA A 1 28.61 -1.24 -30.44
N ILE A 2 27.72 -0.49 -29.78
CA ILE A 2 26.91 -1.01 -28.67
C ILE A 2 25.98 -2.07 -29.27
N ALA A 3 26.11 -3.30 -28.86
CA ALA A 3 25.24 -4.38 -29.32
C ALA A 3 23.79 -4.03 -29.02
N LYS A 4 22.94 -4.06 -30.05
CA LYS A 4 21.52 -3.76 -29.91
C LYS A 4 20.88 -4.86 -29.05
N LEU A 5 20.30 -4.51 -27.91
CA LEU A 5 19.64 -5.47 -27.03
C LEU A 5 18.49 -6.18 -27.76
N PRO A 6 18.38 -7.52 -27.68
CA PRO A 6 17.23 -8.25 -28.21
C PRO A 6 15.91 -7.75 -27.59
N MET A 7 14.89 -7.55 -28.42
CA MET A 7 13.62 -6.94 -28.00
C MET A 7 12.44 -7.92 -27.98
N ASP A 8 12.69 -9.20 -28.25
CA ASP A 8 11.70 -10.25 -28.03
C ASP A 8 11.33 -10.34 -26.53
N GLU A 9 10.15 -10.87 -26.25
CA GLU A 9 9.60 -10.91 -24.88
C GLU A 9 10.49 -11.72 -23.94
N VAL A 10 10.98 -12.88 -24.37
CA VAL A 10 11.81 -13.76 -23.54
C VAL A 10 13.09 -13.05 -23.09
N SER A 11 13.79 -12.41 -24.04
CA SER A 11 15.03 -11.68 -23.75
C SER A 11 14.78 -10.47 -22.83
N ARG A 12 13.65 -9.77 -23.00
CA ARG A 12 13.28 -8.64 -22.13
C ARG A 12 12.95 -9.12 -20.73
N MET A 13 12.15 -10.18 -20.57
CA MET A 13 11.77 -10.70 -19.26
C MET A 13 12.98 -11.25 -18.50
N LYS A 14 13.88 -11.96 -19.18
CA LYS A 14 15.14 -12.39 -18.58
C LYS A 14 15.94 -11.22 -18.01
N ARG A 15 16.09 -10.14 -18.77
CA ARG A 15 16.78 -8.93 -18.26
C ARG A 15 16.01 -8.26 -17.12
N ALA A 16 14.68 -8.25 -17.18
CA ALA A 16 13.86 -7.72 -16.09
C ALA A 16 14.18 -8.46 -14.79
N ASP A 17 14.18 -9.80 -14.83
CA ASP A 17 14.46 -10.63 -13.66
C ASP A 17 15.90 -10.44 -13.16
N GLU A 18 16.88 -10.37 -14.06
CA GLU A 18 18.30 -10.08 -13.74
C GLU A 18 18.47 -8.69 -13.07
N MET A 19 17.63 -7.72 -13.41
CA MET A 19 17.60 -6.39 -12.80
C MET A 19 16.75 -6.33 -11.52
N GLY A 20 16.16 -7.45 -11.10
CA GLY A 20 15.32 -7.57 -9.90
C GLY A 20 13.86 -7.18 -10.09
N TYR A 21 13.40 -6.95 -11.32
CA TYR A 21 11.98 -6.74 -11.64
C TYR A 21 11.27 -8.09 -11.81
N ASN A 22 11.00 -8.76 -10.71
CA ASN A 22 10.59 -10.17 -10.66
C ASN A 22 9.10 -10.40 -10.39
N ARG A 23 8.30 -9.34 -10.21
CA ARG A 23 6.84 -9.45 -10.02
C ARG A 23 6.12 -8.92 -11.25
N ASP A 24 5.25 -9.76 -11.83
CA ASP A 24 4.28 -9.35 -12.83
C ASP A 24 3.06 -8.73 -12.15
N ALA A 25 2.65 -7.55 -12.61
CA ALA A 25 1.53 -6.86 -12.04
C ALA A 25 0.84 -5.94 -13.07
N TYR A 26 -0.33 -5.45 -12.69
CA TYR A 26 -1.15 -4.57 -13.51
C TYR A 26 -1.57 -3.35 -12.70
N HIS A 27 -1.52 -2.19 -13.34
CA HIS A 27 -2.10 -0.95 -12.81
C HIS A 27 -3.31 -0.56 -13.65
N GLY A 28 -4.42 -0.28 -12.98
CA GLY A 28 -5.63 0.26 -13.60
C GLY A 28 -5.69 1.77 -13.44
N SER A 29 -6.01 2.47 -14.52
CA SER A 29 -6.22 3.91 -14.48
C SER A 29 -7.36 4.31 -15.38
N THR A 30 -8.02 5.41 -15.04
CA THR A 30 -8.97 6.09 -15.88
C THR A 30 -8.33 7.21 -16.73
N ARG A 31 -7.00 7.34 -16.62
CA ARG A 31 -6.19 8.34 -17.34
C ARG A 31 -5.05 7.66 -18.08
N ASP A 32 -4.58 8.28 -19.15
CA ASP A 32 -3.36 7.86 -19.82
C ASP A 32 -2.13 8.25 -18.97
N ILE A 33 -1.40 7.26 -18.48
CA ILE A 33 -0.22 7.42 -17.64
C ILE A 33 1.02 7.33 -18.52
N ARG A 34 1.77 8.39 -18.62
CA ARG A 34 3.08 8.41 -19.32
C ARG A 34 4.23 8.09 -18.37
N GLU A 35 4.08 8.50 -17.12
CA GLU A 35 5.07 8.31 -16.06
C GLU A 35 4.35 8.15 -14.73
N PHE A 36 4.78 7.17 -13.92
CA PHE A 36 4.28 6.99 -12.57
C PHE A 36 4.85 8.09 -11.67
N ASN A 37 3.95 8.83 -11.01
CA ASN A 37 4.31 9.93 -10.13
C ASN A 37 3.30 10.04 -8.99
N THR A 38 3.78 10.12 -7.76
CA THR A 38 2.97 10.21 -6.54
C THR A 38 2.14 11.49 -6.45
N VAL A 39 2.53 12.56 -7.16
CA VAL A 39 1.78 13.83 -7.22
C VAL A 39 0.34 13.63 -7.71
N PHE A 40 0.12 12.63 -8.57
CA PHE A 40 -1.21 12.28 -9.08
C PHE A 40 -1.86 11.13 -8.32
N GLY A 41 -1.21 10.63 -7.26
CA GLY A 41 -1.72 9.57 -6.42
C GLY A 41 -2.92 10.03 -5.58
N ASN A 42 -3.79 9.08 -5.23
CA ASN A 42 -4.87 9.33 -4.31
C ASN A 42 -4.34 9.31 -2.86
N ARG A 43 -4.28 10.46 -2.20
CA ARG A 43 -3.82 10.56 -0.80
C ARG A 43 -4.75 9.86 0.21
N GLU A 44 -6.00 9.66 -0.15
CA GLU A 44 -6.99 8.90 0.63
C GLU A 44 -6.87 7.37 0.39
N GLY A 45 -5.94 6.93 -0.45
CA GLY A 45 -5.64 5.51 -0.68
C GLY A 45 -5.21 4.80 0.59
N HIS A 46 -5.33 3.47 0.61
CA HIS A 46 -5.04 2.63 1.78
C HIS A 46 -3.63 2.86 2.37
N TYR A 47 -2.66 3.22 1.54
CA TYR A 47 -1.29 3.65 1.90
C TYR A 47 -0.96 5.03 1.30
N GLY A 48 -1.95 5.93 1.21
CA GLY A 48 -1.76 7.26 0.68
C GLY A 48 -1.47 7.30 -0.82
N ALA A 49 -0.74 8.32 -1.27
CA ALA A 49 -0.47 8.59 -2.68
C ALA A 49 0.59 7.67 -3.34
N ASN A 50 0.79 6.46 -2.82
CA ASN A 50 1.70 5.48 -3.39
C ASN A 50 1.12 4.81 -4.66
N HIS A 51 1.88 3.92 -5.28
CA HIS A 51 1.53 3.26 -6.54
C HIS A 51 0.96 1.86 -6.30
N TYR A 52 -0.29 1.63 -6.72
CA TYR A 52 -1.05 0.42 -6.47
C TYR A 52 -1.12 -0.48 -7.68
N PHE A 53 -0.96 -1.78 -7.46
CA PHE A 53 -0.96 -2.80 -8.50
C PHE A 53 -1.69 -4.05 -8.00
N THR A 54 -2.18 -4.86 -8.93
CA THR A 54 -2.70 -6.20 -8.67
C THR A 54 -2.02 -7.23 -9.56
N ASN A 55 -1.92 -8.48 -9.08
CA ASN A 55 -1.46 -9.58 -9.92
C ASN A 55 -2.59 -10.17 -10.80
N SER A 56 -3.84 -9.73 -10.63
CA SER A 56 -5.02 -10.26 -11.28
C SER A 56 -5.61 -9.28 -12.29
N VAL A 57 -5.74 -9.71 -13.56
CA VAL A 57 -6.38 -8.92 -14.62
C VAL A 57 -7.88 -8.78 -14.36
N ASP A 58 -8.50 -9.81 -13.78
CA ASP A 58 -9.93 -9.80 -13.46
C ASP A 58 -10.24 -8.79 -12.36
N ASP A 59 -9.42 -8.78 -11.31
CA ASP A 59 -9.49 -7.78 -10.25
C ASP A 59 -9.30 -6.37 -10.80
N LEU A 60 -8.26 -6.17 -11.63
CA LEU A 60 -8.02 -4.91 -12.30
C LEU A 60 -9.23 -4.41 -13.09
N GLY A 61 -9.80 -5.28 -13.92
CA GLY A 61 -10.94 -4.94 -14.79
C GLY A 61 -12.20 -4.59 -14.02
N LYS A 62 -12.46 -5.30 -12.93
CA LYS A 62 -13.67 -5.14 -12.12
C LYS A 62 -13.57 -3.98 -11.13
N ASN A 63 -12.41 -3.79 -10.53
CA ASN A 63 -12.25 -2.91 -9.37
C ASN A 63 -11.55 -1.58 -9.68
N TYR A 64 -10.68 -1.52 -10.69
CA TYR A 64 -9.80 -0.36 -10.90
C TYR A 64 -9.90 0.28 -12.29
N ALA A 65 -9.89 -0.50 -13.36
CA ALA A 65 -9.93 0.03 -14.72
C ALA A 65 -11.36 0.31 -15.23
N GLY A 66 -12.36 -0.23 -14.55
CA GLY A 66 -13.78 -0.02 -14.84
C GLY A 66 -14.46 0.95 -13.88
N GLU A 67 -15.80 0.85 -13.79
CA GLU A 67 -16.58 1.52 -12.73
C GLU A 67 -16.63 0.66 -11.46
N GLY A 68 -15.46 0.33 -10.89
CA GLY A 68 -15.35 -0.40 -9.64
C GLY A 68 -15.75 0.42 -8.42
N PRO A 69 -15.74 -0.22 -7.21
CA PRO A 69 -16.12 0.44 -5.96
C PRO A 69 -15.32 1.70 -5.68
N ASP A 70 -14.01 1.67 -5.86
CA ASP A 70 -13.13 2.81 -5.63
C ASP A 70 -13.49 4.01 -6.54
N LEU A 71 -13.67 3.77 -7.84
CA LEU A 71 -14.07 4.82 -8.76
C LEU A 71 -15.47 5.35 -8.45
N THR A 72 -16.39 4.47 -8.06
CA THR A 72 -17.75 4.87 -7.67
C THR A 72 -17.71 5.77 -6.44
N GLN A 73 -16.93 5.43 -5.43
CA GLN A 73 -16.74 6.23 -4.22
C GLN A 73 -16.17 7.61 -4.58
N ARG A 74 -15.07 7.68 -5.33
CA ARG A 74 -14.46 8.93 -5.77
C ARG A 74 -15.42 9.84 -6.56
N ILE A 75 -16.27 9.25 -7.40
CA ILE A 75 -17.30 10.01 -8.11
C ILE A 75 -18.33 10.57 -7.13
N THR A 76 -18.77 9.77 -6.15
CA THR A 76 -19.74 10.20 -5.15
C THR A 76 -19.19 11.36 -4.30
N GLU A 77 -17.98 11.21 -3.78
CA GLU A 77 -17.31 12.26 -3.00
C GLU A 77 -17.11 13.54 -3.83
N LYS A 78 -16.77 13.41 -5.11
CA LYS A 78 -16.66 14.60 -5.98
C LYS A 78 -18.03 15.24 -6.26
N MET A 79 -19.09 14.46 -6.36
CA MET A 79 -20.46 15.01 -6.46
C MET A 79 -20.82 15.83 -5.21
N GLU A 80 -20.53 15.32 -4.02
CA GLU A 80 -20.75 16.02 -2.75
C GLU A 80 -19.99 17.36 -2.72
N ARG A 81 -18.70 17.34 -3.04
CA ARG A 81 -17.87 18.57 -3.11
C ARG A 81 -18.39 19.58 -4.13
N LEU A 82 -18.86 19.13 -5.29
CA LEU A 82 -19.46 20.03 -6.28
C LEU A 82 -20.75 20.68 -5.74
N GLY A 83 -21.54 19.94 -4.97
CA GLY A 83 -22.72 20.47 -4.28
C GLY A 83 -22.34 21.55 -3.26
N ASP A 84 -21.31 21.35 -2.47
CA ASP A 84 -20.77 22.33 -1.51
C ASP A 84 -20.23 23.58 -2.22
N GLU A 85 -19.67 23.45 -3.40
CA GLU A 85 -19.23 24.54 -4.27
C GLU A 85 -20.38 25.27 -4.99
N GLY A 86 -21.65 24.83 -4.78
CA GLY A 86 -22.84 25.40 -5.43
C GLY A 86 -23.00 24.99 -6.90
N ILE A 87 -22.33 23.96 -7.33
CA ILE A 87 -22.44 23.36 -8.66
C ILE A 87 -23.45 22.21 -8.59
N GLU A 88 -24.39 22.12 -9.54
CA GLU A 88 -25.36 21.02 -9.55
C GLU A 88 -24.63 19.65 -9.55
N PRO A 89 -24.79 18.84 -8.50
CA PRO A 89 -24.08 17.58 -8.38
C PRO A 89 -24.62 16.56 -9.37
N SER A 90 -23.80 16.20 -10.33
CA SER A 90 -24.13 15.13 -11.28
C SER A 90 -22.93 14.19 -11.48
N ARG A 91 -23.23 12.90 -11.72
CA ARG A 91 -22.21 11.91 -12.03
C ARG A 91 -21.35 12.31 -13.25
N LYS A 92 -21.96 12.99 -14.22
CA LYS A 92 -21.25 13.51 -15.40
C LYS A 92 -20.28 14.63 -15.01
N ALA A 93 -20.75 15.63 -14.28
CA ALA A 93 -19.91 16.74 -13.84
C ALA A 93 -18.75 16.26 -12.95
N ALA A 94 -19.01 15.30 -12.05
CA ALA A 94 -17.98 14.71 -11.22
C ALA A 94 -16.93 13.95 -12.04
N LYS A 95 -17.33 13.14 -13.04
CA LYS A 95 -16.40 12.46 -13.94
C LYS A 95 -15.56 13.46 -14.75
N GLU A 96 -16.15 14.50 -15.26
CA GLU A 96 -15.43 15.58 -15.98
C GLU A 96 -14.42 16.28 -15.06
N ALA A 97 -14.83 16.65 -13.86
CA ALA A 97 -13.97 17.31 -12.87
C ALA A 97 -12.81 16.40 -12.38
N LEU A 98 -13.03 15.09 -12.33
CA LEU A 98 -11.98 14.10 -12.01
C LEU A 98 -11.09 13.78 -13.22
N GLY A 99 -11.42 14.29 -14.41
CA GLY A 99 -10.69 13.97 -15.65
C GLY A 99 -10.80 12.49 -16.02
N ILE A 100 -11.93 11.86 -15.71
CA ILE A 100 -12.17 10.45 -16.02
C ILE A 100 -12.61 10.34 -17.47
N GLU A 101 -11.73 9.82 -18.31
CA GLU A 101 -12.07 9.42 -19.67
C GLU A 101 -12.85 8.10 -19.65
N ASN A 102 -13.72 7.91 -20.66
CA ASN A 102 -14.73 6.84 -20.66
C ASN A 102 -14.18 5.41 -20.81
N LYS A 103 -12.88 5.19 -20.74
CA LYS A 103 -12.25 3.87 -20.89
C LYS A 103 -11.13 3.71 -19.87
N GLY A 104 -11.26 2.71 -19.03
CA GLY A 104 -10.16 2.27 -18.18
C GLY A 104 -8.98 1.80 -19.02
N VAL A 105 -7.78 2.14 -18.58
CA VAL A 105 -6.52 1.72 -19.19
C VAL A 105 -5.82 0.77 -18.25
N SER A 106 -5.32 -0.34 -18.79
CA SER A 106 -4.53 -1.33 -18.09
C SER A 106 -3.06 -1.19 -18.48
N TYR A 107 -2.20 -1.07 -17.49
CA TYR A 107 -0.75 -0.99 -17.64
C TYR A 107 -0.10 -2.26 -17.10
N PRO A 108 0.28 -3.22 -17.96
CA PRO A 108 1.07 -4.36 -17.53
C PRO A 108 2.50 -3.90 -17.19
N VAL A 109 2.92 -4.21 -15.97
CA VAL A 109 4.21 -3.77 -15.44
C VAL A 109 4.99 -4.93 -14.83
N LYS A 110 6.27 -4.70 -14.65
CA LYS A 110 7.15 -5.50 -13.80
C LYS A 110 7.55 -4.62 -12.60
N LEU A 111 7.47 -5.19 -11.40
CA LEU A 111 7.82 -4.50 -10.16
C LEU A 111 9.11 -5.06 -9.58
N LYS A 112 9.88 -4.15 -8.97
CA LYS A 112 11.10 -4.44 -8.21
C LYS A 112 10.84 -4.12 -6.74
N LEU A 113 10.29 -5.11 -6.03
CA LEU A 113 10.10 -5.07 -4.59
C LEU A 113 11.05 -6.08 -3.95
N LYS A 114 12.11 -5.59 -3.32
CA LYS A 114 13.15 -6.42 -2.72
C LYS A 114 12.82 -6.84 -1.29
N ASN A 115 12.25 -5.91 -0.54
CA ASN A 115 11.92 -6.06 0.86
C ASN A 115 10.55 -5.45 1.18
N PRO A 116 9.43 -5.96 0.62
CA PRO A 116 8.11 -5.45 0.95
C PRO A 116 7.65 -5.94 2.33
N VAL A 117 6.88 -5.12 3.04
CA VAL A 117 6.08 -5.59 4.16
C VAL A 117 4.99 -6.50 3.62
N LYS A 118 4.80 -7.66 4.24
CA LYS A 118 3.72 -8.59 3.90
C LYS A 118 2.64 -8.51 4.97
N THR A 119 1.41 -8.25 4.57
CA THR A 119 0.27 -8.17 5.49
C THR A 119 -0.68 -9.35 5.34
N HIS A 120 -0.21 -10.47 4.80
CA HIS A 120 -1.06 -11.64 4.53
C HIS A 120 -0.30 -12.96 4.61
N GLY A 121 -1.09 -14.02 4.83
CA GLY A 121 -0.60 -15.41 4.75
C GLY A 121 0.27 -15.84 5.93
N LYS A 122 0.99 -16.95 5.74
CA LYS A 122 1.89 -17.50 6.76
C LYS A 122 3.21 -16.73 6.85
N ASP A 123 3.56 -16.02 5.79
CA ASP A 123 4.78 -15.23 5.67
C ASP A 123 4.49 -13.74 5.95
N GLU A 124 3.43 -13.46 6.71
CA GLU A 124 3.14 -12.09 7.16
C GLU A 124 4.34 -11.55 7.94
N THR A 125 4.71 -10.30 7.65
CA THR A 125 5.80 -9.64 8.38
C THR A 125 5.41 -9.53 9.84
N PHE A 126 6.29 -10.00 10.70
CA PHE A 126 6.14 -9.97 12.14
C PHE A 126 7.25 -9.10 12.73
N PHE A 127 6.88 -8.21 13.62
CA PHE A 127 7.79 -7.35 14.34
C PHE A 127 7.91 -7.86 15.77
N ASP A 128 9.04 -8.46 16.09
CA ASP A 128 9.30 -9.09 17.37
C ASP A 128 9.75 -8.07 18.44
N TYR A 129 9.40 -8.34 19.70
CA TYR A 129 9.60 -7.40 20.83
C TYR A 129 10.46 -7.92 21.98
N GLN A 130 10.85 -9.16 21.98
CA GLN A 130 11.41 -9.81 23.19
C GLN A 130 12.68 -9.21 23.78
N ALA A 131 13.36 -8.34 23.08
CA ALA A 131 14.68 -7.89 23.40
C ALA A 131 14.90 -7.04 24.62
N LYS A 132 13.90 -6.38 25.12
CA LYS A 132 14.14 -5.33 26.13
C LYS A 132 14.02 -5.77 27.58
N TYR A 133 13.61 -7.01 27.84
CA TYR A 133 13.34 -7.46 29.20
C TYR A 133 14.44 -8.30 29.85
N ASP A 134 15.41 -8.78 29.10
CA ASP A 134 16.63 -9.35 29.67
C ASP A 134 17.69 -8.25 29.80
N GLU A 135 17.58 -7.46 30.88
CA GLU A 135 18.58 -6.45 31.24
C GLU A 135 19.95 -7.03 31.63
N ASP A 136 20.15 -8.34 31.51
CA ASP A 136 21.41 -8.98 31.81
C ASP A 136 22.22 -9.27 30.52
N PRO A 137 23.17 -8.38 30.15
CA PRO A 137 24.01 -8.56 28.96
C PRO A 137 24.91 -9.82 29.03
N SER A 138 24.89 -10.57 30.13
CA SER A 138 25.69 -11.77 30.33
C SER A 138 24.90 -13.06 30.11
N SER A 139 23.60 -12.99 29.76
CA SER A 139 22.82 -14.19 29.47
C SER A 139 23.13 -14.70 28.05
N ASP A 140 23.35 -16.02 27.93
CA ASP A 140 23.57 -16.69 26.65
C ASP A 140 22.36 -16.52 25.67
N TYR A 141 21.22 -16.13 26.19
CA TYR A 141 20.02 -15.75 25.43
C TYR A 141 20.16 -14.42 24.70
N TYR A 142 20.98 -13.50 25.19
CA TYR A 142 21.10 -12.14 24.67
C TYR A 142 21.69 -12.08 23.25
N GLU A 143 22.66 -12.95 22.93
CA GLU A 143 23.30 -12.94 21.60
C GLU A 143 22.47 -13.63 20.51
N GLU A 144 21.65 -14.61 20.85
CA GLU A 144 20.84 -15.36 19.88
C GLU A 144 19.61 -14.58 19.41
N PHE A 145 19.09 -13.72 20.27
CA PHE A 145 17.90 -12.88 20.01
C PHE A 145 18.19 -11.51 19.37
N LEU A 146 19.39 -10.96 19.51
CA LEU A 146 19.77 -9.65 19.00
C LEU A 146 19.51 -9.44 17.47
N GLY A 147 19.45 -10.51 16.69
CA GLY A 147 19.23 -10.42 15.24
C GLY A 147 17.79 -10.07 14.84
N GLU A 148 16.80 -10.47 15.63
CA GLU A 148 15.36 -10.25 15.33
C GLU A 148 14.74 -9.15 16.19
N GLU A 149 15.31 -8.90 17.33
CA GLU A 149 14.94 -7.91 18.35
C GLU A 149 15.02 -6.46 17.88
N GLY A 150 16.01 -6.15 17.04
CA GLY A 150 16.16 -4.82 16.45
C GLY A 150 14.90 -4.34 15.73
N LYS A 151 14.09 -5.25 15.19
CA LYS A 151 12.94 -4.90 14.36
C LYS A 151 11.79 -4.25 15.14
N PHE A 152 11.45 -4.75 16.33
CA PHE A 152 10.35 -4.13 17.08
C PHE A 152 10.75 -2.82 17.75
N ILE A 153 11.98 -2.74 18.26
CA ILE A 153 12.49 -1.50 18.83
C ILE A 153 12.56 -0.44 17.74
N ASP A 154 13.06 -0.79 16.56
CA ASP A 154 13.07 0.09 15.39
C ASP A 154 11.65 0.47 15.00
N LEU A 155 10.69 -0.45 15.01
CA LEU A 155 9.28 -0.15 14.76
C LEU A 155 8.76 0.92 15.72
N ILE A 156 9.01 0.79 17.02
CA ILE A 156 8.55 1.76 18.03
C ILE A 156 9.22 3.12 17.85
N ASP A 157 10.54 3.14 17.75
CA ASP A 157 11.30 4.39 17.65
C ASP A 157 11.06 5.07 16.28
N ASP A 158 11.02 4.31 15.21
CA ASP A 158 10.70 4.82 13.88
C ASP A 158 9.26 5.31 13.79
N THR A 159 8.31 4.57 14.38
CA THR A 159 6.90 5.00 14.45
C THR A 159 6.76 6.31 15.23
N LYS A 160 7.37 6.42 16.42
CA LYS A 160 7.38 7.66 17.20
C LYS A 160 7.96 8.83 16.42
N ARG A 161 9.08 8.60 15.73
CA ARG A 161 9.75 9.63 14.94
C ARG A 161 8.87 10.13 13.81
N VAL A 162 8.27 9.21 13.05
CA VAL A 162 7.38 9.55 11.95
C VAL A 162 6.12 10.23 12.46
N MET A 163 5.46 9.72 13.50
CA MET A 163 4.28 10.34 14.08
C MET A 163 4.52 11.78 14.56
N ARG A 164 5.68 12.05 15.19
CA ARG A 164 6.07 13.40 15.57
C ARG A 164 6.26 14.33 14.37
N ASN A 165 6.87 13.83 13.30
CA ASN A 165 7.03 14.58 12.05
C ASN A 165 5.68 14.91 11.40
N TRP A 166 4.70 14.01 11.57
CA TRP A 166 3.34 14.19 11.08
C TRP A 166 2.45 15.00 12.03
N ASN A 167 3.00 15.49 13.16
CA ASN A 167 2.29 16.23 14.21
C ASN A 167 1.04 15.48 14.72
N VAL A 168 1.16 14.18 14.93
CA VAL A 168 0.08 13.38 15.55
C VAL A 168 -0.12 13.84 16.99
N ASP A 169 -1.36 14.14 17.37
CA ASP A 169 -1.68 14.76 18.67
C ASP A 169 -1.34 13.86 19.87
N ASP A 170 -1.64 12.56 19.79
CA ASP A 170 -1.47 11.61 20.90
C ASP A 170 -0.49 10.48 20.57
N VAL A 171 0.76 10.84 20.34
CA VAL A 171 1.83 9.88 20.05
C VAL A 171 1.98 8.85 21.17
N ASP A 172 1.98 9.29 22.43
CA ASP A 172 2.22 8.39 23.56
C ASP A 172 1.04 7.43 23.80
N GLY A 173 -0.20 7.88 23.58
CA GLY A 173 -1.37 7.02 23.65
C GLY A 173 -1.40 5.95 22.56
N VAL A 174 -1.01 6.28 21.32
CA VAL A 174 -0.87 5.29 20.25
C VAL A 174 0.24 4.28 20.56
N MET A 175 1.38 4.74 21.08
CA MET A 175 2.47 3.86 21.51
C MET A 175 2.05 2.90 22.61
N ALA A 176 1.28 3.38 23.61
CA ALA A 176 0.73 2.52 24.66
C ALA A 176 -0.18 1.43 24.05
N LYS A 177 -0.99 1.74 23.04
CA LYS A 177 -1.83 0.76 22.35
C LYS A 177 -1.01 -0.27 21.55
N LEU A 178 0.09 0.14 20.95
CA LEU A 178 1.01 -0.79 20.28
C LEU A 178 1.67 -1.73 21.29
N GLN A 179 2.07 -1.20 22.44
CA GLN A 179 2.63 -2.00 23.54
C GLN A 179 1.60 -2.97 24.12
N ASP A 180 0.36 -2.51 24.36
CA ASP A 180 -0.74 -3.36 24.84
C ASP A 180 -1.04 -4.49 23.85
N ALA A 181 -1.04 -4.21 22.56
CA ALA A 181 -1.28 -5.21 21.52
C ALA A 181 -0.19 -6.31 21.50
N ASN A 182 0.98 -6.01 22.03
CA ASN A 182 2.12 -6.92 22.10
C ASN A 182 2.19 -7.72 23.41
N MET A 183 1.55 -7.28 24.50
CA MET A 183 1.78 -7.84 25.83
C MET A 183 1.47 -9.35 25.97
N ASP A 184 0.62 -9.89 25.08
CA ASP A 184 0.22 -11.29 25.12
C ASP A 184 0.93 -12.19 24.07
N MET A 185 1.78 -11.64 23.20
CA MET A 185 2.20 -12.33 21.96
C MET A 185 3.64 -11.96 21.54
N GLU A 186 4.64 -12.09 22.27
CA GLU A 186 6.06 -12.01 21.87
C GLU A 186 6.39 -11.10 20.62
N GLY A 187 5.41 -10.33 20.12
CA GLY A 187 5.55 -9.45 18.95
C GLY A 187 4.22 -9.00 18.35
N ILE A 188 4.27 -8.26 17.25
CA ILE A 188 3.10 -7.73 16.56
C ILE A 188 3.22 -7.95 15.04
N SER A 189 2.18 -8.49 14.42
CA SER A 189 2.16 -8.63 12.97
C SER A 189 1.92 -7.29 12.27
N ALA A 190 2.33 -7.18 11.01
CA ALA A 190 2.12 -5.98 10.22
C ALA A 190 0.64 -5.57 10.15
N SER A 191 -0.28 -6.53 10.03
CA SER A 191 -1.72 -6.22 10.03
C SER A 191 -2.22 -5.74 11.38
N GLN A 192 -1.71 -6.28 12.49
CA GLN A 192 -2.05 -5.79 13.83
C GLN A 192 -1.51 -4.38 14.07
N PHE A 193 -0.27 -4.13 13.65
CA PHE A 193 0.32 -2.80 13.70
C PHE A 193 -0.55 -1.78 12.96
N GLU A 194 -0.93 -2.09 11.72
CA GLU A 194 -1.80 -1.22 10.92
C GLU A 194 -3.17 -1.01 11.56
N ASP A 195 -3.74 -2.05 12.17
CA ASP A 195 -5.01 -1.96 12.87
C ASP A 195 -4.95 -1.00 14.05
N VAL A 196 -3.88 -1.06 14.85
CA VAL A 196 -3.68 -0.11 15.96
C VAL A 196 -3.55 1.30 15.42
N MET A 197 -2.71 1.52 14.41
CA MET A 197 -2.52 2.85 13.82
C MET A 197 -3.83 3.44 13.29
N ARG A 198 -4.57 2.68 12.47
CA ARG A 198 -5.81 3.13 11.81
C ARG A 198 -6.97 3.36 12.79
N ASN A 199 -6.99 2.65 13.92
CA ASN A 199 -8.06 2.80 14.89
C ASN A 199 -7.81 3.91 15.93
N ASN A 200 -6.60 4.47 15.99
CA ASN A 200 -6.22 5.43 17.01
C ASN A 200 -5.68 6.77 16.46
N ILE A 201 -5.58 6.93 15.14
CA ILE A 201 -5.09 8.15 14.51
C ILE A 201 -6.14 8.67 13.54
N TYR A 202 -6.50 9.93 13.68
CA TYR A 202 -7.54 10.63 12.90
C TYR A 202 -7.03 12.00 12.47
N ASP A 203 -7.66 12.59 11.47
CA ASP A 203 -7.46 13.98 11.04
C ASP A 203 -5.99 14.35 10.74
N LEU A 204 -5.33 13.52 9.96
CA LEU A 204 -3.94 13.72 9.58
C LEU A 204 -3.79 14.72 8.44
N TYR A 205 -2.73 15.52 8.53
CA TYR A 205 -2.29 16.42 7.47
C TYR A 205 -0.85 16.10 7.09
N HIS A 206 -0.60 16.02 5.79
CA HIS A 206 0.75 15.74 5.29
C HIS A 206 1.71 16.86 5.67
N PRO A 207 2.86 16.56 6.29
CA PRO A 207 3.74 17.57 6.90
C PRO A 207 4.30 18.57 5.91
N GLU A 208 4.56 18.15 4.67
CA GLU A 208 5.14 19.04 3.64
C GLU A 208 4.09 19.83 2.87
N THR A 209 2.90 19.28 2.66
CA THR A 209 1.89 19.90 1.79
C THR A 209 0.74 20.57 2.56
N GLY A 210 0.58 20.22 3.85
CA GLY A 210 -0.55 20.67 4.67
C GLY A 210 -1.91 20.17 4.21
N GLN A 211 -1.96 19.26 3.25
CA GLN A 211 -3.20 18.66 2.76
C GLN A 211 -3.63 17.50 3.65
N MET A 212 -4.94 17.29 3.77
CA MET A 212 -5.48 16.11 4.44
C MET A 212 -4.92 14.84 3.81
N SER A 213 -4.56 13.88 4.65
CA SER A 213 -3.94 12.63 4.24
C SER A 213 -4.54 11.44 5.00
N SER A 214 -4.27 10.24 4.54
CA SER A 214 -4.69 9.02 5.22
C SER A 214 -3.64 8.54 6.23
N VAL A 215 -4.09 7.85 7.27
CA VAL A 215 -3.19 7.13 8.21
C VAL A 215 -2.29 6.15 7.45
N GLY A 216 -2.76 5.62 6.32
CA GLY A 216 -1.96 4.74 5.48
C GLY A 216 -0.73 5.41 4.86
N GLU A 217 -0.75 6.71 4.57
CA GLU A 217 0.43 7.43 4.11
C GLU A 217 1.48 7.53 5.23
N LEU A 218 1.05 7.79 6.46
CA LEU A 218 1.91 7.75 7.64
C LEU A 218 2.49 6.34 7.87
N ILE A 219 1.68 5.28 7.76
CA ILE A 219 2.15 3.89 7.88
C ILE A 219 3.20 3.57 6.80
N ALA A 220 2.97 4.01 5.56
CA ALA A 220 3.95 3.84 4.49
C ALA A 220 5.28 4.55 4.80
N ASP A 221 5.24 5.73 5.42
CA ASP A 221 6.43 6.44 5.83
C ASP A 221 7.17 5.74 7.00
N VAL A 222 6.44 5.10 7.92
CA VAL A 222 7.06 4.23 8.93
C VAL A 222 7.79 3.09 8.26
N TYR A 223 7.15 2.37 7.35
CA TYR A 223 7.76 1.24 6.64
C TYR A 223 8.99 1.67 5.81
N LYS A 224 8.92 2.80 5.11
CA LYS A 224 10.07 3.37 4.39
C LYS A 224 11.23 3.66 5.34
N THR A 225 10.93 4.23 6.51
CA THR A 225 11.93 4.58 7.53
C THR A 225 12.65 3.33 8.06
N MET A 226 11.92 2.22 8.18
CA MET A 226 12.47 0.91 8.57
C MET A 226 13.20 0.18 7.42
N GLY A 227 13.27 0.77 6.22
CA GLY A 227 13.97 0.20 5.06
C GLY A 227 13.15 -0.78 4.23
N TYR A 228 11.82 -0.82 4.41
CA TYR A 228 10.95 -1.52 3.49
C TYR A 228 10.72 -0.71 2.21
N ASP A 229 10.55 -1.41 1.10
CA ASP A 229 10.44 -0.79 -0.23
C ASP A 229 9.04 -0.88 -0.84
N GLY A 230 8.07 -1.39 -0.10
CA GLY A 230 6.70 -1.51 -0.56
C GLY A 230 5.85 -2.36 0.37
N VAL A 231 4.65 -2.68 -0.07
CA VAL A 231 3.74 -3.59 0.63
C VAL A 231 3.22 -4.64 -0.33
N GLU A 232 3.13 -5.88 0.16
CA GLU A 232 2.45 -6.99 -0.49
C GLU A 232 1.29 -7.41 0.40
N MET A 233 0.06 -7.24 -0.07
CA MET A 233 -1.12 -7.58 0.69
C MET A 233 -2.06 -8.51 -0.08
N GLY A 234 -2.69 -9.46 0.61
CA GLY A 234 -3.74 -10.28 0.03
C GLY A 234 -5.01 -9.44 -0.19
N ALA A 235 -5.48 -9.37 -1.41
CA ALA A 235 -6.73 -8.67 -1.72
C ALA A 235 -7.91 -9.19 -0.89
N TYR A 236 -7.93 -10.50 -0.66
CA TYR A 236 -8.92 -11.16 0.18
C TYR A 236 -8.87 -10.72 1.66
N LYS A 237 -7.69 -10.37 2.17
CA LYS A 237 -7.51 -9.89 3.55
C LYS A 237 -7.84 -8.40 3.70
N ALA A 238 -7.49 -7.60 2.72
CA ALA A 238 -7.82 -6.18 2.69
C ALA A 238 -9.33 -5.94 2.74
N PHE A 239 -10.08 -6.81 2.08
CA PHE A 239 -11.53 -6.71 2.00
C PHE A 239 -12.26 -7.79 2.84
N GLY A 240 -11.54 -8.78 3.37
CA GLY A 240 -12.01 -9.87 4.25
C GLY A 240 -12.89 -10.91 3.56
N PRO A 241 -13.04 -12.11 4.16
CA PRO A 241 -14.12 -13.00 3.79
C PRO A 241 -15.40 -12.35 4.28
N GLN A 242 -16.11 -11.72 3.40
CA GLN A 242 -17.40 -11.12 3.72
C GLN A 242 -18.37 -12.24 4.09
N LYS A 243 -18.44 -12.58 5.37
CA LYS A 243 -19.67 -13.19 5.89
C LYS A 243 -20.78 -12.18 5.61
N ARG A 244 -21.81 -12.61 4.90
CA ARG A 244 -23.02 -11.82 4.72
C ARG A 244 -23.36 -11.15 6.04
N GLY A 245 -23.24 -9.83 6.14
CA GLY A 245 -23.68 -9.06 7.28
C GLY A 245 -22.60 -8.45 8.19
N GLY A 246 -21.33 -8.38 7.81
CA GLY A 246 -20.33 -7.81 8.71
C GLY A 246 -19.01 -7.46 8.06
N GLY A 247 -18.99 -6.51 7.16
CA GLY A 247 -17.74 -5.88 6.74
C GLY A 247 -17.30 -4.86 7.81
N ARG A 248 -16.00 -4.71 8.01
CA ARG A 248 -15.36 -3.77 8.96
C ARG A 248 -15.85 -2.31 8.81
N TRP A 249 -16.51 -1.99 7.71
CA TRP A 249 -17.10 -0.68 7.38
C TRP A 249 -18.63 -0.67 7.39
N GLY A 250 -19.29 -1.61 8.07
CA GLY A 250 -20.66 -1.51 8.59
C GLY A 250 -21.81 -1.32 7.58
N GLY A 251 -21.61 -1.48 6.28
CA GLY A 251 -22.63 -1.28 5.28
C GLY A 251 -23.06 -2.57 4.58
N GLU A 252 -24.23 -3.10 4.88
CA GLU A 252 -24.86 -4.10 4.01
C GLU A 252 -25.00 -3.52 2.60
N GLY A 253 -24.26 -4.08 1.65
CA GLY A 253 -24.45 -3.80 0.22
C GLY A 253 -23.35 -3.02 -0.50
N TYR A 254 -22.44 -2.34 0.19
CA TYR A 254 -21.41 -1.53 -0.48
C TYR A 254 -20.25 -2.35 -1.06
N MET A 255 -19.94 -3.49 -0.47
CA MET A 255 -18.74 -4.28 -0.76
C MET A 255 -19.00 -5.55 -1.60
N THR A 256 -20.24 -5.99 -1.74
CA THR A 256 -20.55 -7.26 -2.43
C THR A 256 -20.49 -7.20 -3.95
N LYS A 257 -20.58 -6.02 -4.55
CA LYS A 257 -20.60 -5.87 -6.01
C LYS A 257 -19.20 -5.71 -6.65
N GLY A 258 -18.19 -5.38 -5.88
CA GLY A 258 -16.83 -5.17 -6.38
C GLY A 258 -15.85 -6.29 -6.07
N MET A 259 -16.30 -7.31 -5.34
CA MET A 259 -15.46 -8.42 -4.89
C MET A 259 -15.78 -9.75 -5.57
N GLU A 260 -16.72 -9.75 -6.49
CA GLU A 260 -17.01 -10.90 -7.32
C GLU A 260 -15.79 -11.18 -8.21
N GLY A 261 -15.02 -12.22 -7.87
CA GLY A 261 -13.88 -12.68 -8.63
C GLY A 261 -12.50 -12.41 -8.04
N LEU A 262 -12.41 -11.94 -6.77
CA LEU A 262 -11.20 -12.04 -5.99
C LEU A 262 -11.04 -13.48 -5.52
N ASP A 263 -9.97 -14.13 -5.91
CA ASP A 263 -9.56 -15.42 -5.38
C ASP A 263 -8.57 -15.24 -4.21
N GLN A 264 -8.26 -16.33 -3.51
CA GLN A 264 -7.35 -16.29 -2.36
C GLN A 264 -5.90 -15.95 -2.77
N ASP A 265 -5.59 -16.08 -4.06
CA ASP A 265 -4.26 -15.85 -4.62
C ASP A 265 -4.12 -14.43 -5.21
N THR A 266 -5.19 -13.62 -5.16
CA THR A 266 -5.10 -12.24 -5.61
C THR A 266 -4.28 -11.42 -4.62
N LEU A 267 -3.19 -10.84 -5.13
CA LEU A 267 -2.28 -9.99 -4.38
C LEU A 267 -2.35 -8.56 -4.90
N HIS A 268 -2.32 -7.63 -3.96
CA HIS A 268 -2.06 -6.23 -4.24
C HIS A 268 -0.63 -5.88 -3.86
N TYR A 269 0.02 -5.12 -4.71
CA TYR A 269 1.35 -4.59 -4.47
C TYR A 269 1.28 -3.08 -4.40
N ILE A 270 1.97 -2.52 -3.42
CA ILE A 270 2.16 -1.08 -3.30
C ILE A 270 3.65 -0.80 -3.42
N ALA A 271 4.03 -0.07 -4.47
CA ALA A 271 5.39 0.40 -4.66
C ALA A 271 5.51 1.83 -4.13
N PHE A 272 6.52 2.08 -3.33
CA PHE A 272 6.74 3.40 -2.72
C PHE A 272 7.43 4.38 -3.68
N GLU A 273 8.21 3.86 -4.63
CA GLU A 273 9.03 4.69 -5.49
C GLU A 273 8.83 4.39 -6.98
N PRO A 274 8.76 5.41 -7.85
CA PRO A 274 8.55 5.23 -9.27
C PRO A 274 9.60 4.35 -9.96
N HIS A 275 10.86 4.36 -9.50
CA HIS A 275 11.93 3.56 -10.09
C HIS A 275 11.75 2.04 -9.93
N GLN A 276 10.85 1.63 -9.02
CA GLN A 276 10.48 0.22 -8.81
C GLN A 276 9.52 -0.31 -9.88
N ILE A 277 9.02 0.57 -10.75
CA ILE A 277 7.95 0.26 -11.69
C ILE A 277 8.48 0.40 -13.12
N ARG A 278 8.36 -0.65 -13.92
CA ARG A 278 8.67 -0.57 -15.35
C ARG A 278 7.59 -1.25 -16.18
N SER A 279 7.23 -0.62 -17.28
CA SER A 279 6.34 -1.25 -18.26
C SER A 279 6.89 -2.61 -18.68
N LYS A 280 6.05 -3.62 -18.80
CA LYS A 280 6.40 -4.95 -19.33
C LYS A 280 6.98 -4.88 -20.74
N PHE A 281 6.75 -3.79 -21.47
CA PHE A 281 7.31 -3.52 -22.80
C PHE A 281 8.63 -2.76 -22.78
N ALA A 282 9.16 -2.40 -21.61
CA ALA A 282 10.44 -1.71 -21.47
C ALA A 282 11.61 -2.55 -21.97
N LYS A 283 12.69 -1.88 -22.35
CA LYS A 283 13.92 -2.54 -22.85
C LYS A 283 14.66 -3.32 -21.76
N PHE A 284 14.49 -2.95 -20.50
CA PHE A 284 15.28 -3.45 -19.38
C PHE A 284 16.79 -3.41 -19.70
N ASP A 285 17.25 -2.20 -19.97
CA ASP A 285 18.65 -1.94 -20.28
C ASP A 285 19.46 -1.89 -18.97
N PRO A 286 20.38 -2.84 -18.72
CA PRO A 286 21.12 -2.89 -17.47
C PRO A 286 22.10 -1.73 -17.28
N THR A 287 22.37 -0.95 -18.34
CA THR A 287 23.21 0.26 -18.25
C THR A 287 22.43 1.49 -17.83
N LYS A 288 21.11 1.37 -17.68
CA LYS A 288 20.17 2.43 -17.32
C LYS A 288 19.33 1.98 -16.12
N SER A 289 19.97 1.69 -15.01
CA SER A 289 19.33 1.32 -13.73
C SER A 289 18.86 2.56 -12.99
#